data_60053c7da31a1413fbb0f42c2a245e8c
#
_entry.id   60053c7da31a1413fbb0f42c2a245e8c
#
_cell.length_a   1.000
_cell.length_b   1.000
_cell.length_c   1.000
_cell.angle_alpha   90.00
_cell.angle_beta   90.00
_cell.angle_gamma   90.00
#
_symmetry.space_group_name_H-M   'P 1'
#
loop_
_entity.id
_entity.type
_entity.pdbx_description
1 polymer ?
#
loop_
_entity_poly.entity_id
_entity_poly.type
_entity_poly.pdbx_seq_one_letter_code
_entity_poly.pdbx_strand_id
1 'polypeptide(L)'
;MKAFTSVELKKYNVDTTEDFLKLNEMFFDFNLENKVYVRLGKQNLAWGRGYFFNPSDLINIGDKTIDDLTGSRTGNYGIKIHVPQGITKNYYAYIKAEDKENVEDLDLALKYEFLFKKTEYSIGAISLGEDNSVVFSLDFASSLGGAQTFGEVAIQDGEKVEFYQDGINIGLGNKIVLQGSVGYSKTFDKVGKDEENKSIMLIQEFYYNGAGYSKQEKESYLKYNPYTDGKFYLANFLTFNKFINKDTTLGLNLLSGFSDSAHQINGSYSYKLNDDLTFGFDLTSYFGTGSNSYTGDYSLPNFIIGTNAKMVF
;
A
#
# COMPACT_ATOMS: atom_id res chain seq x y z
N MET A 1 -27.87 -9.72 -1.78
CA MET A 1 -26.63 -10.49 -1.63
C MET A 1 -25.87 -10.48 -2.95
N LYS A 2 -24.58 -10.20 -2.93
CA LYS A 2 -23.67 -10.29 -4.09
C LYS A 2 -22.48 -11.15 -3.71
N ALA A 3 -21.90 -11.89 -4.66
CA ALA A 3 -20.67 -12.64 -4.49
C ALA A 3 -19.62 -12.11 -5.47
N PHE A 4 -18.36 -12.10 -5.05
CA PHE A 4 -17.22 -11.71 -5.86
C PHE A 4 -16.08 -12.70 -5.67
N THR A 5 -15.35 -13.01 -6.74
CA THR A 5 -14.16 -13.85 -6.69
C THR A 5 -13.10 -13.28 -7.65
N SER A 6 -11.87 -13.16 -7.19
CA SER A 6 -10.69 -12.78 -7.96
C SER A 6 -9.59 -13.82 -7.78
N VAL A 7 -9.12 -14.36 -8.89
CA VAL A 7 -8.10 -15.40 -8.93
C VAL A 7 -6.98 -14.95 -9.86
N GLU A 8 -5.74 -15.16 -9.45
CA GLU A 8 -4.55 -14.84 -10.23
C GLU A 8 -3.82 -16.12 -10.62
N LEU A 9 -3.41 -16.20 -11.87
CA LEU A 9 -2.56 -17.26 -12.40
C LEU A 9 -1.17 -16.67 -12.64
N LYS A 10 -0.17 -17.17 -11.89
CA LYS A 10 1.24 -16.77 -12.10
C LYS A 10 2.05 -17.99 -12.51
N LYS A 11 2.93 -17.79 -13.50
CA LYS A 11 3.92 -18.79 -13.88
C LYS A 11 5.31 -18.15 -13.78
N TYR A 12 6.13 -18.66 -12.88
CA TYR A 12 7.53 -18.29 -12.79
C TYR A 12 8.37 -19.28 -13.62
N ASN A 13 9.39 -18.77 -14.28
CA ASN A 13 10.26 -19.57 -15.17
C ASN A 13 11.50 -20.10 -14.42
N VAL A 14 11.47 -20.16 -13.10
CA VAL A 14 12.53 -20.66 -12.23
C VAL A 14 11.96 -21.78 -11.38
N ASP A 15 12.76 -22.80 -11.03
CA ASP A 15 12.41 -23.97 -10.22
C ASP A 15 11.93 -23.61 -8.79
N THR A 16 10.85 -22.84 -8.70
CA THR A 16 10.17 -22.53 -7.44
C THR A 16 8.85 -23.28 -7.40
N THR A 17 8.60 -23.94 -6.28
CA THR A 17 7.34 -24.64 -5.94
C THR A 17 6.22 -23.67 -5.57
N GLU A 18 6.25 -22.43 -6.04
CA GLU A 18 5.25 -21.44 -5.71
C GLU A 18 3.96 -21.65 -6.51
N ASP A 19 2.84 -21.44 -5.83
CA ASP A 19 1.50 -21.75 -6.30
C ASP A 19 1.17 -21.08 -7.64
N PHE A 20 0.85 -21.89 -8.61
CA PHE A 20 0.40 -21.49 -9.93
C PHE A 20 -0.93 -20.72 -9.91
N LEU A 21 -1.76 -20.99 -8.90
CA LEU A 21 -3.09 -20.43 -8.74
C LEU A 21 -3.19 -19.73 -7.38
N LYS A 22 -3.42 -18.43 -7.36
CA LYS A 22 -3.58 -17.61 -6.15
C LYS A 22 -4.98 -17.03 -6.07
N LEU A 23 -5.70 -17.34 -4.99
CA LEU A 23 -6.98 -16.69 -4.68
C LEU A 23 -6.69 -15.33 -4.03
N ASN A 24 -6.95 -14.25 -4.74
CA ASN A 24 -6.75 -12.89 -4.22
C ASN A 24 -7.92 -12.43 -3.37
N GLU A 25 -9.16 -12.63 -3.85
CA GLU A 25 -10.36 -12.25 -3.11
C GLU A 25 -11.49 -13.24 -3.36
N MET A 26 -12.29 -13.50 -2.32
CA MET A 26 -13.55 -14.23 -2.40
C MET A 26 -14.44 -13.79 -1.26
N PHE A 27 -15.51 -13.05 -1.54
CA PHE A 27 -16.38 -12.52 -0.49
C PHE A 27 -17.85 -12.44 -0.90
N PHE A 28 -18.69 -12.30 0.12
CA PHE A 28 -20.12 -12.10 0.00
C PHE A 28 -20.53 -10.77 0.63
N ASP A 29 -21.32 -9.97 -0.10
CA ASP A 29 -21.89 -8.72 0.38
C ASP A 29 -23.35 -8.91 0.77
N PHE A 30 -23.67 -8.47 1.98
CA PHE A 30 -25.03 -8.44 2.53
C PHE A 30 -25.42 -6.99 2.84
N ASN A 31 -26.70 -6.69 2.67
CA ASN A 31 -27.26 -5.40 3.01
C ASN A 31 -28.49 -5.63 3.90
N LEU A 32 -28.47 -5.06 5.09
CA LEU A 32 -29.56 -5.11 6.05
C LEU A 32 -30.29 -3.75 6.02
N GLU A 33 -31.47 -3.72 5.44
CA GLU A 33 -32.37 -2.55 5.34
C GLU A 33 -31.71 -1.27 4.79
N ASN A 34 -30.68 -1.39 3.96
CA ASN A 34 -29.85 -0.25 3.49
C ASN A 34 -29.23 0.60 4.63
N LYS A 35 -29.12 0.05 5.82
CA LYS A 35 -28.53 0.72 6.99
C LYS A 35 -27.22 0.11 7.40
N VAL A 36 -27.06 -1.21 7.28
CA VAL A 36 -25.86 -1.94 7.64
C VAL A 36 -25.42 -2.78 6.45
N TYR A 37 -24.17 -2.61 6.07
CA TYR A 37 -23.54 -3.37 5.00
C TYR A 37 -22.49 -4.28 5.62
N VAL A 38 -22.57 -5.57 5.30
CA VAL A 38 -21.64 -6.57 5.84
C VAL A 38 -20.98 -7.27 4.66
N ARG A 39 -19.66 -7.37 4.71
CA ARG A 39 -18.86 -8.18 3.79
C ARG A 39 -18.16 -9.28 4.57
N LEU A 40 -18.32 -10.51 4.12
CA LEU A 40 -17.75 -11.72 4.74
C LEU A 40 -16.88 -12.45 3.71
N GLY A 41 -15.66 -12.78 4.06
CA GLY A 41 -14.75 -13.59 3.26
C GLY A 41 -13.38 -12.97 3.08
N LYS A 42 -12.63 -13.48 2.09
CA LYS A 42 -11.30 -12.98 1.73
C LYS A 42 -11.44 -11.69 0.93
N GLN A 43 -10.96 -10.58 1.48
CA GLN A 43 -11.16 -9.26 0.92
C GLN A 43 -9.95 -8.34 1.12
N ASN A 44 -9.65 -7.53 0.12
CA ASN A 44 -8.67 -6.46 0.23
C ASN A 44 -9.38 -5.19 0.73
N LEU A 45 -8.85 -4.59 1.78
CA LEU A 45 -9.39 -3.38 2.38
C LEU A 45 -8.36 -2.26 2.31
N ALA A 46 -8.73 -1.12 1.74
CA ALA A 46 -7.96 0.11 1.92
C ALA A 46 -8.36 0.75 3.25
N TRP A 47 -7.48 0.70 4.25
CA TRP A 47 -7.78 1.25 5.58
C TRP A 47 -7.26 2.67 5.75
N GLY A 48 -6.05 2.96 5.30
CA GLY A 48 -5.46 4.30 5.30
C GLY A 48 -5.78 5.14 4.06
N ARG A 49 -5.21 6.34 3.97
CA ARG A 49 -5.35 7.30 2.86
C ARG A 49 -4.10 7.44 2.02
N GLY A 50 -2.95 6.98 2.53
CA GLY A 50 -1.71 7.01 1.78
C GLY A 50 -1.79 6.23 0.49
N TYR A 51 -1.08 6.69 -0.51
CA TYR A 51 -1.06 6.03 -1.81
C TYR A 51 -0.12 4.82 -1.79
N PHE A 52 1.08 5.01 -1.29
CA PHE A 52 2.09 3.96 -1.15
C PHE A 52 2.34 3.58 0.31
N PHE A 53 2.55 4.57 1.18
CA PHE A 53 2.78 4.36 2.59
C PHE A 53 1.46 4.52 3.36
N ASN A 54 1.02 3.45 4.02
CA ASN A 54 -0.20 3.48 4.83
C ASN A 54 0.12 3.00 6.26
N PRO A 55 0.66 3.85 7.13
CA PRO A 55 1.01 3.47 8.49
C PRO A 55 -0.18 3.03 9.34
N SER A 56 -1.40 3.39 8.98
CA SER A 56 -2.62 2.94 9.65
C SER A 56 -3.20 1.64 9.09
N ASP A 57 -2.67 1.12 7.97
CA ASP A 57 -3.19 -0.09 7.32
C ASP A 57 -2.49 -1.36 7.84
N LEU A 58 -2.62 -1.63 9.12
CA LEU A 58 -2.10 -2.84 9.77
C LEU A 58 -2.96 -4.08 9.52
N ILE A 59 -4.11 -3.92 8.86
CA ILE A 59 -4.99 -5.03 8.48
C ILE A 59 -4.37 -5.84 7.34
N ASN A 60 -3.74 -5.15 6.39
CA ASN A 60 -3.10 -5.76 5.23
C ASN A 60 -1.58 -5.76 5.41
N ILE A 61 -1.10 -6.34 6.52
CA ILE A 61 0.33 -6.47 6.77
C ILE A 61 0.92 -7.38 5.70
N GLY A 62 1.66 -6.79 4.80
CA GLY A 62 2.42 -7.44 3.75
C GLY A 62 3.43 -6.46 3.20
N ASP A 63 4.56 -6.95 2.74
CA ASP A 63 5.58 -6.11 2.13
C ASP A 63 5.01 -5.41 0.91
N LYS A 64 4.94 -4.08 0.98
CA LYS A 64 4.56 -3.26 -0.17
C LYS A 64 5.77 -3.04 -1.07
N THR A 65 5.63 -3.44 -2.32
CA THR A 65 6.60 -3.12 -3.37
C THR A 65 5.99 -2.14 -4.37
N ILE A 66 6.81 -1.49 -5.20
CA ILE A 66 6.28 -0.65 -6.29
C ILE A 66 5.39 -1.47 -7.23
N ASP A 67 5.67 -2.75 -7.39
CA ASP A 67 4.88 -3.66 -8.22
C ASP A 67 3.47 -3.88 -7.66
N ASP A 68 3.28 -3.76 -6.34
CA ASP A 68 1.95 -3.86 -5.69
C ASP A 68 1.00 -2.70 -6.06
N LEU A 69 1.52 -1.60 -6.59
CA LEU A 69 0.70 -0.51 -7.09
C LEU A 69 -0.01 -0.84 -8.40
N THR A 70 0.54 -1.78 -9.14
CA THR A 70 0.02 -2.23 -10.44
C THR A 70 -0.63 -3.61 -10.39
N GLY A 71 -0.35 -4.38 -9.35
CA GLY A 71 -0.85 -5.74 -9.12
C GLY A 71 -2.10 -5.80 -8.24
N SER A 72 -2.78 -6.96 -8.26
CA SER A 72 -3.85 -7.23 -7.30
C SER A 72 -3.25 -7.73 -5.99
N ARG A 73 -3.56 -7.04 -4.88
CA ARG A 73 -3.19 -7.51 -3.55
C ARG A 73 -4.03 -8.70 -3.14
N THR A 74 -3.42 -9.62 -2.42
CA THR A 74 -4.15 -10.68 -1.74
C THR A 74 -4.90 -10.10 -0.55
N GLY A 75 -6.20 -10.35 -0.48
CA GLY A 75 -7.01 -9.96 0.66
C GLY A 75 -6.81 -10.86 1.88
N ASN A 76 -7.34 -10.44 3.02
CA ASN A 76 -7.37 -11.19 4.28
C ASN A 76 -8.79 -11.73 4.55
N TYR A 77 -8.89 -12.90 5.18
CA TYR A 77 -10.18 -13.42 5.63
C TYR A 77 -10.70 -12.59 6.81
N GLY A 78 -11.97 -12.19 6.72
CA GLY A 78 -12.57 -11.42 7.79
C GLY A 78 -13.98 -10.97 7.53
N ILE A 79 -14.50 -10.18 8.46
CA ILE A 79 -15.84 -9.61 8.44
C ILE A 79 -15.71 -8.09 8.50
N LYS A 80 -16.19 -7.40 7.47
CA LYS A 80 -16.33 -5.94 7.46
C LYS A 80 -17.76 -5.55 7.71
N ILE A 81 -17.97 -4.62 8.62
CA ILE A 81 -19.26 -3.99 8.88
C ILE A 81 -19.12 -2.51 8.54
N HIS A 82 -20.07 -1.96 7.80
CA HIS A 82 -20.15 -0.55 7.45
C HIS A 82 -21.54 -0.01 7.75
N VAL A 83 -21.60 1.06 8.53
CA VAL A 83 -22.84 1.75 8.92
C VAL A 83 -22.76 3.21 8.50
N PRO A 84 -23.31 3.59 7.33
CA PRO A 84 -23.37 4.98 6.92
C PRO A 84 -24.41 5.76 7.72
N GLN A 85 -24.07 6.99 8.11
CA GLN A 85 -24.99 7.95 8.72
C GLN A 85 -25.13 9.21 7.84
N GLY A 86 -26.12 9.17 6.98
CA GLY A 86 -26.31 10.19 5.96
C GLY A 86 -25.19 10.19 4.94
N ILE A 87 -24.83 11.36 4.42
CA ILE A 87 -23.81 11.52 3.37
C ILE A 87 -22.45 11.97 3.90
N THR A 88 -22.31 12.19 5.21
CA THR A 88 -21.12 12.82 5.78
C THR A 88 -20.43 12.01 6.86
N LYS A 89 -21.00 10.90 7.29
CA LYS A 89 -20.44 10.10 8.39
C LYS A 89 -20.53 8.62 8.08
N ASN A 90 -19.48 7.87 8.43
CA ASN A 90 -19.42 6.42 8.27
C ASN A 90 -18.76 5.78 9.49
N TYR A 91 -19.27 4.64 9.91
CA TYR A 91 -18.65 3.78 10.91
C TYR A 91 -18.26 2.48 10.25
N TYR A 92 -17.06 2.04 10.53
CA TYR A 92 -16.54 0.76 10.05
C TYR A 92 -16.03 -0.07 11.23
N ALA A 93 -16.29 -1.36 11.17
CA ALA A 93 -15.64 -2.36 11.98
C ALA A 93 -15.11 -3.46 11.06
N TYR A 94 -13.95 -3.98 11.38
CA TYR A 94 -13.36 -5.12 10.68
C TYR A 94 -12.79 -6.10 11.70
N ILE A 95 -13.09 -7.37 11.53
CA ILE A 95 -12.50 -8.49 12.26
C ILE A 95 -11.69 -9.30 11.27
N LYS A 96 -10.38 -9.37 11.46
CA LYS A 96 -9.48 -10.20 10.66
C LYS A 96 -9.29 -11.54 11.34
N ALA A 97 -9.48 -12.61 10.58
CA ALA A 97 -9.43 -13.99 11.06
C ALA A 97 -8.38 -14.85 10.30
N GLU A 98 -7.56 -14.24 9.43
CA GLU A 98 -6.54 -14.97 8.67
C GLU A 98 -5.42 -15.43 9.59
N ASP A 99 -5.03 -16.71 9.48
CA ASP A 99 -3.96 -17.35 10.24
C ASP A 99 -4.14 -17.30 11.78
N LYS A 100 -5.40 -17.19 12.26
CA LYS A 100 -5.73 -17.14 13.68
C LYS A 100 -6.40 -18.43 14.14
N GLU A 101 -5.83 -19.06 15.15
CA GLU A 101 -6.36 -20.32 15.71
C GLU A 101 -7.41 -20.09 16.82
N ASN A 102 -7.28 -18.99 17.57
CA ASN A 102 -8.16 -18.67 18.69
C ASN A 102 -8.87 -17.32 18.48
N VAL A 103 -10.02 -17.16 19.14
CA VAL A 103 -10.81 -15.91 19.09
C VAL A 103 -10.07 -14.72 19.71
N GLU A 104 -9.23 -14.96 20.70
CA GLU A 104 -8.42 -13.93 21.38
C GLU A 104 -7.26 -13.40 20.51
N ASP A 105 -6.88 -14.15 19.47
CA ASP A 105 -5.84 -13.75 18.53
C ASP A 105 -6.38 -12.91 17.37
N LEU A 106 -7.70 -12.72 17.26
CA LEU A 106 -8.33 -11.95 16.19
C LEU A 106 -7.93 -10.46 16.23
N ASP A 107 -7.61 -9.91 15.06
CA ASP A 107 -7.40 -8.47 14.96
C ASP A 107 -8.75 -7.76 14.78
N LEU A 108 -8.96 -6.70 15.54
CA LEU A 108 -10.16 -5.88 15.50
C LEU A 108 -9.80 -4.44 15.10
N ALA A 109 -10.40 -3.94 14.03
CA ALA A 109 -10.25 -2.56 13.62
C ALA A 109 -11.59 -1.81 13.66
N LEU A 110 -11.56 -0.60 14.19
CA LEU A 110 -12.68 0.33 14.22
C LEU A 110 -12.27 1.64 13.57
N LYS A 111 -13.17 2.23 12.78
CA LYS A 111 -12.93 3.52 12.12
C LYS A 111 -14.20 4.34 12.07
N TYR A 112 -14.09 5.60 12.45
CA TYR A 112 -15.10 6.63 12.26
C TYR A 112 -14.61 7.65 11.24
N GLU A 113 -15.38 7.86 10.19
CA GLU A 113 -15.08 8.77 9.09
C GLU A 113 -16.14 9.86 9.03
N PHE A 114 -15.71 11.11 8.85
CA PHE A 114 -16.62 12.24 8.76
C PHE A 114 -16.10 13.32 7.81
N LEU A 115 -17.03 13.97 7.12
CA LEU A 115 -16.76 15.11 6.26
C LEU A 115 -16.93 16.42 7.07
N PHE A 116 -15.88 17.22 7.12
CA PHE A 116 -15.93 18.58 7.66
C PHE A 116 -15.51 19.58 6.59
N LYS A 117 -16.45 20.44 6.17
CA LYS A 117 -16.30 21.33 5.00
C LYS A 117 -15.99 20.52 3.73
N LYS A 118 -14.77 20.60 3.21
CA LYS A 118 -14.30 19.92 1.99
C LYS A 118 -13.26 18.85 2.30
N THR A 119 -13.01 18.57 3.56
CA THR A 119 -12.01 17.62 4.01
C THR A 119 -12.70 16.46 4.71
N GLU A 120 -12.38 15.28 4.27
CA GLU A 120 -12.76 14.04 4.92
C GLU A 120 -11.69 13.69 5.95
N TYR A 121 -12.10 13.36 7.15
CA TYR A 121 -11.25 12.92 8.25
C TYR A 121 -11.67 11.55 8.70
N SER A 122 -10.74 10.75 9.18
CA SER A 122 -11.09 9.56 9.94
C SER A 122 -10.22 9.38 11.19
N ILE A 123 -10.81 8.74 12.18
CA ILE A 123 -10.17 8.34 13.43
C ILE A 123 -10.33 6.83 13.50
N GLY A 124 -9.26 6.11 13.75
CA GLY A 124 -9.24 4.67 13.82
C GLY A 124 -8.51 4.13 15.05
N ALA A 125 -8.86 2.90 15.40
CA ALA A 125 -8.14 2.10 16.37
C ALA A 125 -8.08 0.66 15.87
N ILE A 126 -6.92 0.02 15.99
CA ILE A 126 -6.70 -1.37 15.59
C ILE A 126 -6.08 -2.08 16.79
N SER A 127 -6.74 -3.14 17.24
CA SER A 127 -6.19 -4.08 18.23
C SER A 127 -5.65 -5.29 17.50
N LEU A 128 -4.36 -5.56 17.66
CA LEU A 128 -3.69 -6.75 17.15
C LEU A 128 -3.72 -7.80 18.26
N GLY A 129 -4.53 -8.85 18.07
CA GLY A 129 -4.81 -9.83 19.12
C GLY A 129 -3.56 -10.58 19.57
N GLU A 130 -2.77 -11.09 18.61
CA GLU A 130 -1.56 -11.86 18.88
C GLU A 130 -0.48 -11.08 19.65
N ASP A 131 -0.27 -9.83 19.25
CA ASP A 131 0.72 -8.95 19.88
C ASP A 131 0.18 -8.26 21.13
N ASN A 132 -1.12 -8.36 21.39
CA ASN A 132 -1.82 -7.61 22.45
C ASN A 132 -1.46 -6.11 22.43
N SER A 133 -1.47 -5.54 21.23
CA SER A 133 -1.12 -4.14 20.99
C SER A 133 -2.30 -3.36 20.41
N VAL A 134 -2.32 -2.06 20.67
CA VAL A 134 -3.33 -1.16 20.09
C VAL A 134 -2.63 -0.03 19.36
N VAL A 135 -3.08 0.19 18.11
CA VAL A 135 -2.64 1.30 17.28
C VAL A 135 -3.79 2.27 17.07
N PHE A 136 -3.55 3.54 17.32
CA PHE A 136 -4.49 4.61 17.01
C PHE A 136 -4.07 5.33 15.74
N SER A 137 -5.04 5.71 14.93
CA SER A 137 -4.78 6.41 13.67
C SER A 137 -5.69 7.62 13.48
N LEU A 138 -5.15 8.60 12.76
CA LEU A 138 -5.86 9.76 12.26
C LEU A 138 -5.47 9.92 10.79
N ASP A 139 -6.45 10.09 9.91
CA ASP A 139 -6.18 10.40 8.50
C ASP A 139 -7.08 11.51 7.95
N PHE A 140 -6.66 12.11 6.84
CA PHE A 140 -7.46 13.10 6.12
C PHE A 140 -7.27 12.98 4.61
N ALA A 141 -8.30 13.38 3.87
CA ALA A 141 -8.24 13.60 2.44
C ALA A 141 -8.99 14.90 2.08
N SER A 142 -8.41 15.72 1.21
CA SER A 142 -8.97 17.01 0.83
C SER A 142 -8.61 17.37 -0.61
N SER A 143 -9.41 18.22 -1.23
CA SER A 143 -9.09 18.83 -2.51
C SER A 143 -8.64 20.27 -2.30
N LEU A 144 -7.41 20.60 -2.69
CA LEU A 144 -6.81 21.91 -2.53
C LEU A 144 -6.17 22.36 -3.85
N GLY A 145 -6.65 23.46 -4.43
CA GLY A 145 -6.06 24.04 -5.64
C GLY A 145 -6.04 23.10 -6.85
N GLY A 146 -7.03 22.20 -6.97
CA GLY A 146 -7.11 21.21 -8.03
C GLY A 146 -6.15 20.00 -7.84
N ALA A 147 -5.51 19.90 -6.69
CA ALA A 147 -4.79 18.72 -6.25
C ALA A 147 -5.60 18.00 -5.16
N GLN A 148 -5.52 16.68 -5.11
CA GLN A 148 -5.97 15.88 -3.98
C GLN A 148 -4.81 15.81 -2.98
N THR A 149 -5.05 16.22 -1.74
CA THR A 149 -4.06 16.13 -0.65
C THR A 149 -4.54 15.09 0.36
N PHE A 150 -3.62 14.34 0.89
CA PHE A 150 -3.93 13.30 1.88
C PHE A 150 -2.80 13.17 2.89
N GLY A 151 -3.11 12.61 4.02
CA GLY A 151 -2.12 12.26 5.03
C GLY A 151 -2.71 11.40 6.11
N GLU A 152 -1.84 10.69 6.79
CA GLU A 152 -2.21 9.84 7.90
C GLU A 152 -1.09 9.76 8.93
N VAL A 153 -1.48 9.50 10.17
CA VAL A 153 -0.60 9.29 11.32
C VAL A 153 -1.12 8.08 12.08
N ALA A 154 -0.20 7.19 12.44
CA ALA A 154 -0.45 6.08 13.35
C ALA A 154 0.47 6.21 14.57
N ILE A 155 -0.05 5.87 15.74
CA ILE A 155 0.70 5.84 17.01
C ILE A 155 0.47 4.51 17.71
N GLN A 156 1.54 3.94 18.26
CA GLN A 156 1.51 2.69 19.01
C GLN A 156 2.53 2.68 20.13
N ASP A 157 2.38 1.73 21.06
CA ASP A 157 3.36 1.50 22.12
C ASP A 157 4.63 0.86 21.56
N GLY A 158 5.78 1.44 21.85
CA GLY A 158 7.07 0.96 21.40
C GLY A 158 7.51 -0.36 22.03
N GLU A 159 6.96 -0.74 23.19
CA GLU A 159 7.23 -2.06 23.79
C GLU A 159 6.73 -3.21 22.89
N LYS A 160 5.75 -2.94 22.06
CA LYS A 160 5.13 -3.88 21.13
C LYS A 160 5.73 -3.82 19.73
N VAL A 161 6.68 -2.93 19.50
CA VAL A 161 7.36 -2.77 18.20
C VAL A 161 8.67 -3.55 18.24
N GLU A 162 8.81 -4.47 17.29
CA GLU A 162 10.08 -5.17 17.11
C GLU A 162 11.15 -4.18 16.64
N PHE A 163 12.25 -4.13 17.37
CA PHE A 163 13.43 -3.37 17.00
C PHE A 163 14.67 -4.20 17.34
N TYR A 164 15.45 -4.52 16.32
CA TYR A 164 16.61 -5.41 16.46
C TYR A 164 17.90 -4.61 16.51
N GLN A 165 18.74 -4.93 17.50
CA GLN A 165 20.11 -4.46 17.58
C GLN A 165 21.04 -5.66 17.81
N ASP A 166 22.07 -5.79 16.97
CA ASP A 166 23.02 -6.92 17.00
C ASP A 166 22.33 -8.31 16.96
N GLY A 167 21.22 -8.40 16.20
CA GLY A 167 20.44 -9.62 16.05
C GLY A 167 19.49 -9.95 17.22
N ILE A 168 19.45 -9.10 18.26
CA ILE A 168 18.59 -9.26 19.43
C ILE A 168 17.41 -8.28 19.32
N ASN A 169 16.18 -8.78 19.47
CA ASN A 169 15.02 -7.91 19.59
C ASN A 169 15.03 -7.22 20.96
N ILE A 170 15.27 -5.92 20.96
CA ILE A 170 15.30 -5.10 22.18
C ILE A 170 14.02 -4.29 22.38
N GLY A 171 13.13 -4.28 21.38
CA GLY A 171 11.98 -3.37 21.34
C GLY A 171 12.40 -1.90 21.38
N LEU A 172 11.44 -1.00 21.35
CA LEU A 172 11.67 0.45 21.49
C LEU A 172 11.40 0.95 22.93
N GLY A 173 11.11 0.03 23.86
CA GLY A 173 10.79 0.35 25.26
C GLY A 173 9.51 1.19 25.39
N ASN A 174 9.34 1.85 26.53
CA ASN A 174 8.17 2.70 26.87
C ASN A 174 8.09 3.98 26.02
N LYS A 175 8.45 3.95 24.75
CA LYS A 175 8.34 5.08 23.84
C LYS A 175 7.06 4.96 23.02
N ILE A 176 6.41 6.08 22.77
CA ILE A 176 5.36 6.15 21.77
C ILE A 176 6.04 6.17 20.40
N VAL A 177 5.70 5.21 19.55
CA VAL A 177 6.13 5.14 18.16
C VAL A 177 5.10 5.85 17.29
N LEU A 178 5.57 6.83 16.55
CA LEU A 178 4.79 7.60 15.60
C LEU A 178 5.23 7.28 14.20
N GLN A 179 4.26 6.94 13.33
CA GLN A 179 4.46 6.79 11.90
C GLN A 179 3.51 7.74 11.18
N GLY A 180 3.92 8.29 10.04
CA GLY A 180 3.03 9.20 9.31
C GLY A 180 3.41 9.35 7.86
N SER A 181 2.40 9.51 7.00
CA SER A 181 2.57 9.88 5.61
C SER A 181 1.78 11.13 5.27
N VAL A 182 2.29 11.89 4.31
CA VAL A 182 1.61 13.04 3.73
C VAL A 182 1.95 13.12 2.25
N GLY A 183 0.96 13.39 1.43
CA GLY A 183 1.15 13.46 0.01
C GLY A 183 0.09 14.26 -0.72
N TYR A 184 0.30 14.37 -2.01
CA TYR A 184 -0.69 14.93 -2.92
C TYR A 184 -0.67 14.21 -4.25
N SER A 185 -1.80 14.27 -4.94
CA SER A 185 -1.92 13.84 -6.32
C SER A 185 -2.53 14.96 -7.18
N LYS A 186 -2.03 15.14 -8.37
CA LYS A 186 -2.53 16.13 -9.32
C LYS A 186 -2.51 15.60 -10.73
N THR A 187 -3.62 15.74 -11.42
CA THR A 187 -3.73 15.46 -12.85
C THR A 187 -3.66 16.77 -13.62
N PHE A 188 -2.83 16.80 -14.63
CA PHE A 188 -2.71 17.87 -15.60
C PHE A 188 -3.33 17.35 -16.90
N ASP A 189 -4.48 17.92 -17.27
CA ASP A 189 -5.20 17.55 -18.48
C ASP A 189 -4.75 18.38 -19.67
N LYS A 190 -4.99 17.85 -20.88
CA LYS A 190 -4.70 18.53 -22.16
C LYS A 190 -3.24 18.94 -22.31
N VAL A 191 -2.31 18.06 -21.94
CA VAL A 191 -0.89 18.30 -22.09
C VAL A 191 -0.49 18.08 -23.54
N GLY A 192 0.01 19.14 -24.20
CA GLY A 192 0.42 19.13 -25.60
C GLY A 192 -0.54 19.85 -26.51
N LYS A 193 -0.20 19.89 -27.82
CA LYS A 193 -0.97 20.59 -28.86
C LYS A 193 -2.02 19.73 -29.55
N ASP A 194 -2.00 18.43 -29.26
CA ASP A 194 -2.88 17.47 -29.93
C ASP A 194 -4.23 17.37 -29.23
N GLU A 195 -5.31 17.18 -30.01
CA GLU A 195 -6.69 17.07 -29.53
C GLU A 195 -6.98 15.80 -28.69
N GLU A 196 -6.00 14.92 -28.49
CA GLU A 196 -6.18 13.59 -27.91
C GLU A 196 -6.28 13.58 -26.35
N ASN A 197 -6.61 14.65 -25.69
CA ASN A 197 -6.83 14.69 -24.23
C ASN A 197 -5.73 13.94 -23.42
N LYS A 198 -4.46 14.15 -23.77
CA LYS A 198 -3.32 13.61 -23.01
C LYS A 198 -3.34 14.16 -21.60
N SER A 199 -3.04 13.33 -20.63
CA SER A 199 -2.94 13.78 -19.23
C SER A 199 -1.68 13.24 -18.55
N ILE A 200 -1.19 14.03 -17.61
CA ILE A 200 -0.09 13.64 -16.74
C ILE A 200 -0.63 13.63 -15.31
N MET A 201 -0.52 12.50 -14.63
CA MET A 201 -0.82 12.38 -13.21
C MET A 201 0.50 12.32 -12.43
N LEU A 202 0.64 13.19 -11.46
CA LEU A 202 1.75 13.22 -10.52
C LEU A 202 1.23 12.90 -9.13
N ILE A 203 1.85 11.94 -8.44
CA ILE A 203 1.64 11.66 -7.02
C ILE A 203 3.00 11.76 -6.33
N GLN A 204 3.04 12.48 -5.22
CA GLN A 204 4.20 12.53 -4.34
C GLN A 204 3.77 12.25 -2.91
N GLU A 205 4.53 11.43 -2.22
CA GLU A 205 4.25 11.03 -0.86
C GLU A 205 5.52 10.94 -0.05
N PHE A 206 5.54 11.63 1.09
CA PHE A 206 6.59 11.56 2.08
C PHE A 206 6.13 10.68 3.25
N TYR A 207 7.03 9.85 3.77
CA TYR A 207 6.76 8.97 4.89
C TYR A 207 7.85 9.06 5.95
N TYR A 208 7.40 9.09 7.20
CA TYR A 208 8.22 8.99 8.40
C TYR A 208 7.84 7.73 9.18
N ASN A 209 8.86 6.92 9.52
CA ASN A 209 8.73 5.75 10.37
C ASN A 209 9.52 5.95 11.67
N GLY A 210 8.81 6.15 12.79
CA GLY A 210 9.42 6.32 14.11
C GLY A 210 10.12 5.05 14.63
N ALA A 211 9.70 3.87 14.14
CA ALA A 211 10.36 2.58 14.41
C ALA A 211 11.50 2.28 13.41
N GLY A 212 11.72 3.15 12.43
CA GLY A 212 12.67 2.90 11.37
C GLY A 212 14.13 2.99 11.83
N TYR A 213 14.98 2.28 11.11
CA TYR A 213 16.41 2.23 11.34
C TYR A 213 17.12 3.42 10.69
N SER A 214 18.10 3.97 11.40
CA SER A 214 19.12 4.86 10.83
C SER A 214 20.16 4.03 10.07
N LYS A 215 21.05 4.71 9.33
CA LYS A 215 22.13 4.05 8.60
C LYS A 215 23.04 3.21 9.49
N GLN A 216 23.29 3.65 10.72
CA GLN A 216 24.15 2.92 11.68
C GLN A 216 23.42 1.72 12.29
N GLU A 217 22.15 1.86 12.60
CA GLU A 217 21.33 0.83 13.23
C GLU A 217 21.05 -0.33 12.28
N LYS A 218 20.87 -0.08 10.97
CA LYS A 218 20.56 -1.12 9.98
C LYS A 218 21.71 -2.13 9.80
N GLU A 219 22.97 -1.75 10.02
CA GLU A 219 24.13 -2.63 9.88
C GLU A 219 24.07 -3.84 10.81
N SER A 220 23.28 -3.73 11.88
CA SER A 220 23.05 -4.81 12.85
C SER A 220 21.76 -5.61 12.59
N TYR A 221 20.95 -5.23 11.61
CA TYR A 221 19.66 -5.86 11.32
C TYR A 221 19.68 -6.68 10.03
N LEU A 222 19.77 -8.00 10.17
CA LEU A 222 19.91 -8.93 9.04
C LEU A 222 18.68 -9.07 8.14
N LYS A 223 17.48 -8.67 8.61
CA LYS A 223 16.20 -8.76 7.87
C LYS A 223 15.67 -7.41 7.43
N TYR A 224 16.51 -6.40 7.29
CA TYR A 224 16.10 -5.06 6.91
C TYR A 224 15.36 -5.04 5.58
N ASN A 225 14.12 -4.54 5.61
CA ASN A 225 13.32 -4.31 4.42
C ASN A 225 13.55 -2.88 3.93
N PRO A 226 14.14 -2.67 2.74
CA PRO A 226 14.44 -1.34 2.22
C PRO A 226 13.20 -0.50 1.88
N TYR A 227 12.00 -1.09 1.84
CA TYR A 227 10.75 -0.38 1.55
C TYR A 227 10.08 0.20 2.79
N THR A 228 10.32 -0.37 3.98
CA THR A 228 9.57 -0.06 5.19
C THR A 228 10.42 0.23 6.42
N ASP A 229 11.62 -0.35 6.50
CA ASP A 229 12.39 -0.35 7.75
C ASP A 229 13.27 0.88 7.95
N GLY A 230 13.41 1.75 6.98
CA GLY A 230 14.09 3.04 7.14
C GLY A 230 13.22 4.10 7.84
N LYS A 231 13.84 5.21 8.26
CA LYS A 231 13.14 6.32 8.94
C LYS A 231 12.39 7.26 8.01
N PHE A 232 12.93 7.54 6.82
CA PHE A 232 12.39 8.56 5.92
C PHE A 232 12.37 8.05 4.49
N TYR A 233 11.23 8.29 3.83
CA TYR A 233 11.04 7.92 2.44
C TYR A 233 10.35 9.02 1.65
N LEU A 234 10.60 9.04 0.35
CA LEU A 234 9.87 9.82 -0.64
C LEU A 234 9.50 8.91 -1.81
N ALA A 235 8.21 8.81 -2.09
CA ALA A 235 7.70 8.13 -3.26
C ALA A 235 7.17 9.15 -4.27
N ASN A 236 7.52 8.97 -5.55
CA ASN A 236 7.06 9.78 -6.65
C ASN A 236 6.52 8.87 -7.74
N PHE A 237 5.31 9.15 -8.20
CA PHE A 237 4.66 8.41 -9.28
C PHE A 237 4.22 9.39 -10.35
N LEU A 238 4.66 9.16 -11.57
CA LEU A 238 4.34 9.97 -12.72
C LEU A 238 3.75 9.09 -13.80
N THR A 239 2.50 9.35 -14.18
CA THR A 239 1.80 8.58 -15.20
C THR A 239 1.42 9.48 -16.37
N PHE A 240 1.87 9.12 -17.55
CA PHE A 240 1.53 9.77 -18.81
C PHE A 240 0.48 8.91 -19.52
N ASN A 241 -0.77 9.37 -19.49
CA ASN A 241 -1.85 8.71 -20.21
C ASN A 241 -1.86 9.18 -21.66
N LYS A 242 -2.13 8.24 -22.57
CA LYS A 242 -2.07 8.48 -24.02
C LYS A 242 -0.70 9.00 -24.48
N PHE A 243 0.37 8.37 -23.96
CA PHE A 243 1.76 8.81 -24.14
C PHE A 243 2.16 8.98 -25.61
N ILE A 244 2.03 7.94 -26.42
CA ILE A 244 2.27 7.98 -27.88
C ILE A 244 0.94 8.18 -28.60
N ASN A 245 -0.06 7.36 -28.27
CA ASN A 245 -1.42 7.38 -28.83
C ASN A 245 -2.45 7.09 -27.73
N LYS A 246 -3.74 7.06 -28.08
CA LYS A 246 -4.85 6.88 -27.12
C LYS A 246 -4.79 5.57 -26.32
N ASP A 247 -4.07 4.57 -26.82
CA ASP A 247 -4.02 3.22 -26.26
C ASP A 247 -2.74 2.96 -25.43
N THR A 248 -1.90 3.98 -25.22
CA THR A 248 -0.61 3.84 -24.53
C THR A 248 -0.53 4.61 -23.24
N THR A 249 0.08 4.01 -22.23
CA THR A 249 0.38 4.65 -20.94
C THR A 249 1.85 4.41 -20.60
N LEU A 250 2.55 5.45 -20.14
CA LEU A 250 3.90 5.37 -19.57
C LEU A 250 3.84 5.74 -18.09
N GLY A 251 4.38 4.90 -17.22
CA GLY A 251 4.59 5.15 -15.81
C GLY A 251 6.07 5.32 -15.49
N LEU A 252 6.40 6.25 -14.62
CA LEU A 252 7.73 6.42 -14.02
C LEU A 252 7.57 6.57 -12.52
N ASN A 253 8.15 5.65 -11.76
CA ASN A 253 8.03 5.60 -10.31
C ASN A 253 9.42 5.67 -9.70
N LEU A 254 9.57 6.48 -8.66
CA LEU A 254 10.81 6.61 -7.89
C LEU A 254 10.49 6.47 -6.41
N LEU A 255 11.11 5.48 -5.76
CA LEU A 255 11.11 5.32 -4.32
C LEU A 255 12.52 5.61 -3.78
N SER A 256 12.60 6.51 -2.81
CA SER A 256 13.86 6.92 -2.19
C SER A 256 13.80 6.70 -0.69
N GLY A 257 14.67 5.83 -0.17
CA GLY A 257 14.96 5.66 1.25
C GLY A 257 16.18 6.50 1.64
N PHE A 258 16.00 7.40 2.59
CA PHE A 258 17.08 8.32 3.01
C PHE A 258 17.96 7.77 4.13
N SER A 259 17.50 6.74 4.82
CA SER A 259 18.28 6.13 5.93
C SER A 259 19.52 5.40 5.43
N ASP A 260 19.44 4.79 4.26
CA ASP A 260 20.52 4.00 3.68
C ASP A 260 20.91 4.44 2.27
N SER A 261 20.35 5.56 1.80
CA SER A 261 20.54 6.06 0.44
C SER A 261 20.20 5.01 -0.63
N ALA A 262 19.16 4.21 -0.38
CA ALA A 262 18.65 3.20 -1.29
C ALA A 262 17.52 3.80 -2.14
N HIS A 263 17.64 3.65 -3.44
CA HIS A 263 16.69 4.18 -4.41
C HIS A 263 16.28 3.11 -5.40
N GLN A 264 15.00 3.09 -5.74
CA GLN A 264 14.43 2.25 -6.79
C GLN A 264 13.74 3.13 -7.82
N ILE A 265 14.04 2.91 -9.07
CA ILE A 265 13.29 3.50 -10.19
C ILE A 265 12.61 2.39 -10.97
N ASN A 266 11.35 2.59 -11.29
CA ASN A 266 10.57 1.69 -12.14
C ASN A 266 9.99 2.48 -13.29
N GLY A 267 10.20 2.01 -14.52
CA GLY A 267 9.56 2.48 -15.73
C GLY A 267 8.60 1.42 -16.24
N SER A 268 7.34 1.77 -16.47
CA SER A 268 6.33 0.87 -17.01
C SER A 268 5.72 1.45 -18.29
N TYR A 269 5.52 0.60 -19.27
CA TYR A 269 4.82 0.95 -20.50
C TYR A 269 3.71 -0.05 -20.76
N SER A 270 2.50 0.44 -21.02
CA SER A 270 1.38 -0.41 -21.38
C SER A 270 0.75 0.02 -22.70
N TYR A 271 0.31 -0.99 -23.46
CA TYR A 271 -0.40 -0.86 -24.73
C TYR A 271 -1.69 -1.65 -24.70
N LYS A 272 -2.83 -0.94 -24.82
CA LYS A 272 -4.16 -1.52 -24.91
C LYS A 272 -4.44 -1.92 -26.36
N LEU A 273 -4.41 -3.22 -26.66
CA LEU A 273 -4.65 -3.74 -27.99
C LEU A 273 -6.15 -3.62 -28.38
N ASN A 274 -7.02 -3.92 -27.42
CA ASN A 274 -8.47 -3.77 -27.51
C ASN A 274 -9.04 -3.61 -26.10
N ASP A 275 -10.37 -3.58 -25.95
CA ASP A 275 -11.00 -3.35 -24.63
C ASP A 275 -10.72 -4.47 -23.64
N ASP A 276 -10.40 -5.65 -24.10
CA ASP A 276 -10.20 -6.86 -23.28
C ASP A 276 -8.72 -7.20 -23.05
N LEU A 277 -7.79 -6.69 -23.89
CA LEU A 277 -6.38 -7.12 -23.86
C LEU A 277 -5.42 -5.93 -23.81
N THR A 278 -4.57 -5.94 -22.78
CA THR A 278 -3.49 -4.96 -22.57
C THR A 278 -2.16 -5.70 -22.40
N PHE A 279 -1.13 -5.26 -23.10
CA PHE A 279 0.25 -5.69 -22.91
C PHE A 279 1.01 -4.69 -22.07
N GLY A 280 1.89 -5.18 -21.20
CA GLY A 280 2.76 -4.37 -20.36
C GLY A 280 4.22 -4.78 -20.48
N PHE A 281 5.07 -3.79 -20.32
CA PHE A 281 6.52 -3.93 -20.19
C PHE A 281 6.97 -3.06 -19.01
N ASP A 282 7.81 -3.59 -18.14
CA ASP A 282 8.36 -2.89 -16.99
C ASP A 282 9.86 -3.12 -16.86
N LEU A 283 10.54 -2.07 -16.39
CA LEU A 283 11.97 -2.07 -16.09
C LEU A 283 12.15 -1.46 -14.70
N THR A 284 12.68 -2.24 -13.78
CA THR A 284 13.04 -1.78 -12.45
C THR A 284 14.55 -1.77 -12.28
N SER A 285 15.10 -0.71 -11.72
CA SER A 285 16.53 -0.57 -11.42
C SER A 285 16.70 -0.09 -9.99
N TYR A 286 17.73 -0.60 -9.33
CA TYR A 286 18.10 -0.29 -7.96
C TYR A 286 19.45 0.40 -7.93
N PHE A 287 19.57 1.50 -7.17
CA PHE A 287 20.81 2.28 -7.08
C PHE A 287 20.92 2.98 -5.72
N GLY A 288 22.12 3.46 -5.43
CA GLY A 288 22.41 4.20 -4.20
C GLY A 288 23.90 4.37 -3.96
N THR A 289 24.28 4.93 -2.82
CA THR A 289 25.67 5.17 -2.45
C THR A 289 26.17 4.11 -1.47
N GLY A 290 27.35 3.53 -1.75
CA GLY A 290 27.96 2.49 -0.92
C GLY A 290 27.19 1.16 -0.94
N SER A 291 27.40 0.32 0.06
CA SER A 291 26.56 -0.85 0.28
C SER A 291 25.25 -0.42 0.92
N ASN A 292 24.22 -0.22 0.10
CA ASN A 292 22.85 0.03 0.55
C ASN A 292 22.02 -1.26 0.51
N SER A 293 20.81 -1.19 1.01
CA SER A 293 19.93 -2.36 1.15
C SER A 293 19.55 -3.04 -0.17
N TYR A 294 19.61 -2.34 -1.29
CA TYR A 294 19.33 -2.92 -2.61
C TYR A 294 20.57 -3.54 -3.27
N THR A 295 21.76 -3.00 -2.99
CA THR A 295 23.00 -3.40 -3.68
C THR A 295 24.02 -4.08 -2.76
N GLY A 296 23.71 -4.23 -1.47
CA GLY A 296 24.54 -4.91 -0.46
C GLY A 296 24.40 -6.43 -0.48
N ASP A 297 24.46 -7.04 0.69
CA ASP A 297 24.43 -8.51 0.86
C ASP A 297 23.16 -9.21 0.34
N TYR A 298 22.10 -8.47 0.04
CA TYR A 298 20.84 -8.97 -0.53
C TYR A 298 20.85 -9.15 -2.04
N SER A 299 21.98 -9.05 -2.72
CA SER A 299 22.19 -9.41 -4.12
C SER A 299 20.95 -9.24 -5.06
N LEU A 300 20.18 -8.15 -4.88
CA LEU A 300 19.16 -7.81 -5.85
C LEU A 300 19.84 -7.50 -7.18
N PRO A 301 19.32 -8.00 -8.29
CA PRO A 301 19.88 -7.67 -9.60
C PRO A 301 19.81 -6.15 -9.79
N ASN A 302 20.81 -5.55 -10.42
CA ASN A 302 20.85 -4.11 -10.68
C ASN A 302 19.65 -3.63 -11.50
N PHE A 303 19.00 -4.53 -12.22
CA PHE A 303 17.77 -4.27 -12.94
C PHE A 303 16.94 -5.55 -13.12
N ILE A 304 15.63 -5.38 -13.19
CA ILE A 304 14.64 -6.43 -13.47
C ILE A 304 13.82 -5.97 -14.68
N ILE A 305 13.62 -6.86 -15.64
CA ILE A 305 12.75 -6.63 -16.79
C ILE A 305 11.55 -7.54 -16.65
N GLY A 306 10.35 -6.98 -16.71
CA GLY A 306 9.08 -7.68 -16.70
C GLY A 306 8.29 -7.47 -17.99
N THR A 307 7.51 -8.47 -18.34
CA THR A 307 6.47 -8.36 -19.38
C THR A 307 5.20 -9.02 -18.87
N ASN A 308 4.07 -8.40 -19.15
CA ASN A 308 2.78 -8.94 -18.75
C ASN A 308 1.74 -8.77 -19.85
N ALA A 309 0.69 -9.58 -19.79
CA ALA A 309 -0.50 -9.44 -20.60
C ALA A 309 -1.72 -9.57 -19.67
N LYS A 310 -2.59 -8.56 -19.67
CA LYS A 310 -3.84 -8.54 -18.89
C LYS A 310 -5.02 -8.72 -19.84
N MET A 311 -5.85 -9.72 -19.55
CA MET A 311 -7.11 -9.96 -20.26
C MET A 311 -8.28 -9.80 -19.29
N VAL A 312 -9.35 -9.16 -19.74
CA VAL A 312 -10.61 -8.98 -18.99
C VAL A 312 -11.71 -9.70 -19.76
N PHE A 313 -12.53 -10.50 -19.05
CA PHE A 313 -13.62 -11.29 -19.63
C PHE A 313 -14.96 -10.77 -19.16
#